data_f878bd591208d8c68995e175a186c26b
#
_entry.id   f878bd591208d8c68995e175a186c26b
#
_cell.length_a   1.000
_cell.length_b   1.000
_cell.length_c   1.000
_cell.angle_alpha   90.00
_cell.angle_beta   90.00
_cell.angle_gamma   90.00
#
_symmetry.space_group_name_H-M   'P 1'
#
loop_
_entity.id
_entity.type
_entity.pdbx_description
1 polymer ?
#
loop_
_entity_poly.entity_id
_entity_poly.type
_entity_poly.pdbx_seq_one_letter_code
_entity_poly.pdbx_strand_id
1 'polypeptide(L)'
;MSEERGVAAVAARGLFKQYVGGDGGVIHVLEGVDLELRAGEAVAVIGESGTGKSTLLHILGGLDRPSAGEVRVGEDMLWRLSDEALTHLRNRRLGFVFQFHHLLREFTAVENVMMPLLLAGIGWAPARERSRELLARVGLDRRFEHKPGQLSGGEQQRVAVARALIARPVVVLADEPSGNLDPETGERLHNILLEACRERGAAMVLVTHNRELAARADRVLRLEGGQLLPAHAAPL
;
A
#
# COMPACT_ATOMS: atom_id res chain seq x y z
N MET A 1 2.03 -30.71 -17.40
CA MET A 1 1.21 -30.24 -16.28
C MET A 1 1.19 -28.73 -16.35
N SER A 2 0.10 -28.15 -16.87
CA SER A 2 -0.09 -26.69 -16.92
C SER A 2 -0.38 -26.24 -15.50
N GLU A 3 0.55 -25.51 -14.86
CA GLU A 3 0.24 -24.77 -13.66
C GLU A 3 -0.93 -23.84 -14.01
N GLU A 4 -2.06 -24.03 -13.38
CA GLU A 4 -3.15 -23.04 -13.35
C GLU A 4 -2.55 -21.76 -12.77
N ARG A 5 -2.16 -20.83 -13.63
CA ARG A 5 -1.73 -19.50 -13.23
C ARG A 5 -2.99 -18.79 -12.71
N GLY A 6 -3.20 -18.84 -11.40
CA GLY A 6 -4.24 -18.07 -10.75
C GLY A 6 -4.13 -16.61 -11.16
N VAL A 7 -5.28 -15.91 -11.24
CA VAL A 7 -5.31 -14.48 -11.61
C VAL A 7 -4.43 -13.69 -10.65
N ALA A 8 -3.48 -12.91 -11.18
CA ALA A 8 -2.61 -12.07 -10.37
C ALA A 8 -3.45 -11.04 -9.59
N ALA A 9 -3.12 -10.82 -8.31
CA ALA A 9 -3.77 -9.79 -7.50
C ALA A 9 -3.52 -8.40 -8.07
N VAL A 10 -2.28 -8.15 -8.52
CA VAL A 10 -1.90 -6.96 -9.29
C VAL A 10 -0.87 -7.34 -10.35
N ALA A 11 -0.99 -6.75 -11.53
CA ALA A 11 -0.01 -6.88 -12.61
C ALA A 11 0.21 -5.53 -13.29
N ALA A 12 1.46 -5.21 -13.52
CA ALA A 12 1.92 -4.07 -14.30
C ALA A 12 2.72 -4.57 -15.50
N ARG A 13 2.52 -3.98 -16.66
CA ARG A 13 3.19 -4.38 -17.91
C ARG A 13 3.71 -3.15 -18.64
N GLY A 14 5.01 -3.14 -18.92
CA GLY A 14 5.70 -2.12 -19.70
C GLY A 14 5.43 -0.70 -19.16
N LEU A 15 5.50 -0.48 -17.85
CA LEU A 15 5.22 0.84 -17.28
C LEU A 15 6.33 1.83 -17.60
N PHE A 16 5.95 2.93 -18.23
CA PHE A 16 6.79 4.11 -18.37
C PHE A 16 6.16 5.27 -17.62
N LYS A 17 6.99 6.06 -16.96
CA LYS A 17 6.59 7.33 -16.36
C LYS A 17 7.64 8.38 -16.56
N GLN A 18 7.19 9.51 -17.09
CA GLN A 18 7.99 10.72 -17.24
C GLN A 18 7.23 11.94 -16.71
N TYR A 19 7.95 12.90 -16.19
CA TYR A 19 7.42 14.20 -15.80
C TYR A 19 8.10 15.29 -16.61
N VAL A 20 7.39 16.38 -16.86
CA VAL A 20 7.95 17.58 -17.48
C VAL A 20 8.32 18.54 -16.36
N GLY A 21 9.60 18.88 -16.25
CA GLY A 21 10.10 19.86 -15.28
C GLY A 21 9.63 21.29 -15.62
N GLY A 22 9.74 22.19 -14.66
CA GLY A 22 9.39 23.59 -14.84
C GLY A 22 10.25 24.33 -15.90
N ASP A 23 11.41 23.78 -16.22
CA ASP A 23 12.33 24.23 -17.27
C ASP A 23 12.05 23.61 -18.65
N GLY A 24 11.02 22.76 -18.76
CA GLY A 24 10.67 22.00 -19.98
C GLY A 24 11.50 20.73 -20.18
N GLY A 25 12.43 20.41 -19.27
CA GLY A 25 13.20 19.15 -19.30
C GLY A 25 12.29 17.96 -18.99
N VAL A 26 12.57 16.80 -19.61
CA VAL A 26 11.85 15.54 -19.35
C VAL A 26 12.64 14.69 -18.35
N ILE A 27 11.99 14.31 -17.25
CA ILE A 27 12.56 13.44 -16.23
C ILE A 27 11.92 12.05 -16.40
N HIS A 28 12.72 11.07 -16.79
CA HIS A 28 12.30 9.68 -16.88
C HIS A 28 12.39 9.04 -15.50
N VAL A 29 11.30 8.45 -15.01
CA VAL A 29 11.21 7.87 -13.66
C VAL A 29 11.03 6.37 -13.70
N LEU A 30 10.21 5.86 -14.64
CA LEU A 30 10.04 4.43 -14.88
C LEU A 30 10.25 4.14 -16.36
N GLU A 31 10.98 3.05 -16.67
CA GLU A 31 11.38 2.68 -18.02
C GLU A 31 11.11 1.19 -18.29
N GLY A 32 9.87 0.87 -18.69
CA GLY A 32 9.48 -0.49 -19.04
C GLY A 32 9.35 -1.44 -17.85
N VAL A 33 8.81 -0.95 -16.72
CA VAL A 33 8.65 -1.76 -15.51
C VAL A 33 7.56 -2.81 -15.69
N ASP A 34 7.93 -4.08 -15.43
CA ASP A 34 7.03 -5.22 -15.30
C ASP A 34 6.99 -5.70 -13.85
N LEU A 35 5.80 -5.95 -13.32
CA LEU A 35 5.58 -6.46 -11.97
C LEU A 35 4.32 -7.31 -11.93
N GLU A 36 4.40 -8.47 -11.32
CA GLU A 36 3.24 -9.33 -11.09
C GLU A 36 3.30 -9.91 -9.69
N LEU A 37 2.19 -9.80 -8.95
CA LEU A 37 2.02 -10.37 -7.61
C LEU A 37 0.81 -11.29 -7.58
N ARG A 38 0.97 -12.42 -6.90
CA ARG A 38 -0.11 -13.36 -6.58
C ARG A 38 -0.83 -12.95 -5.30
N ALA A 39 -2.05 -13.46 -5.09
CA ALA A 39 -2.74 -13.29 -3.83
C ALA A 39 -1.89 -13.84 -2.67
N GLY A 40 -1.80 -13.07 -1.58
CA GLY A 40 -1.01 -13.40 -0.40
C GLY A 40 0.51 -13.19 -0.55
N GLU A 41 1.02 -12.85 -1.75
CA GLU A 41 2.44 -12.60 -1.98
C GLU A 41 2.83 -11.19 -1.51
N ALA A 42 3.95 -11.09 -0.79
CA ALA A 42 4.57 -9.83 -0.41
C ALA A 42 5.83 -9.59 -1.25
N VAL A 43 5.89 -8.45 -1.93
CA VAL A 43 7.07 -8.01 -2.70
C VAL A 43 7.61 -6.72 -2.10
N ALA A 44 8.89 -6.71 -1.73
CA ALA A 44 9.59 -5.50 -1.32
C ALA A 44 10.29 -4.86 -2.52
N VAL A 45 10.12 -3.56 -2.67
CA VAL A 45 10.84 -2.74 -3.66
C VAL A 45 11.80 -1.83 -2.91
N ILE A 46 13.09 -2.06 -3.09
CA ILE A 46 14.18 -1.26 -2.52
C ILE A 46 14.81 -0.36 -3.58
N GLY A 47 15.56 0.64 -3.17
CA GLY A 47 16.31 1.55 -4.07
C GLY A 47 16.64 2.85 -3.36
N GLU A 48 17.50 3.66 -3.96
CA GLU A 48 17.89 4.96 -3.43
C GLU A 48 16.71 5.94 -3.36
N SER A 49 16.85 7.02 -2.60
CA SER A 49 15.83 8.09 -2.58
C SER A 49 15.73 8.72 -3.97
N GLY A 50 14.51 9.01 -4.41
CA GLY A 50 14.24 9.63 -5.70
C GLY A 50 14.24 8.68 -6.91
N THR A 51 14.45 7.38 -6.75
CA THR A 51 14.47 6.40 -7.86
C THR A 51 13.08 6.11 -8.48
N GLY A 52 11.99 6.65 -7.92
CA GLY A 52 10.63 6.44 -8.46
C GLY A 52 9.80 5.40 -7.73
N LYS A 53 10.22 4.90 -6.55
CA LYS A 53 9.49 3.89 -5.78
C LYS A 53 8.06 4.31 -5.42
N SER A 54 7.88 5.52 -4.87
CA SER A 54 6.56 6.06 -4.55
C SER A 54 5.73 6.29 -5.81
N THR A 55 6.36 6.72 -6.92
CA THR A 55 5.72 6.84 -8.23
C THR A 55 5.16 5.50 -8.70
N LEU A 56 5.94 4.42 -8.57
CA LEU A 56 5.49 3.07 -8.90
C LEU A 56 4.26 2.70 -8.05
N LEU A 57 4.30 2.90 -6.71
CA LEU A 57 3.14 2.65 -5.84
C LEU A 57 1.91 3.46 -6.24
N HIS A 58 2.09 4.74 -6.56
CA HIS A 58 0.99 5.62 -6.98
C HIS A 58 0.36 5.12 -8.29
N ILE A 59 1.16 4.65 -9.24
CA ILE A 59 0.66 4.10 -10.52
C ILE A 59 -0.08 2.78 -10.29
N LEU A 60 0.49 1.86 -9.48
CA LEU A 60 -0.15 0.60 -9.10
C LEU A 60 -1.47 0.82 -8.35
N GLY A 61 -1.53 1.90 -7.58
CA GLY A 61 -2.70 2.30 -6.81
C GLY A 61 -3.74 3.13 -7.57
N GLY A 62 -3.50 3.45 -8.84
CA GLY A 62 -4.41 4.30 -9.61
C GLY A 62 -4.48 5.74 -9.11
N LEU A 63 -3.43 6.23 -8.43
CA LEU A 63 -3.31 7.62 -7.96
C LEU A 63 -2.60 8.51 -8.98
N ASP A 64 -1.70 7.93 -9.78
CA ASP A 64 -1.01 8.62 -10.86
C ASP A 64 -1.04 7.75 -12.11
N ARG A 65 -1.25 8.37 -13.27
CA ARG A 65 -1.37 7.67 -14.55
C ARG A 65 0.02 7.44 -15.15
N PRO A 66 0.35 6.23 -15.64
CA PRO A 66 1.60 6.01 -16.36
C PRO A 66 1.60 6.78 -17.68
N SER A 67 2.78 7.12 -18.20
CA SER A 67 2.95 7.70 -19.53
C SER A 67 2.71 6.66 -20.62
N ALA A 68 3.04 5.39 -20.36
CA ALA A 68 2.74 4.23 -21.18
C ALA A 68 2.71 2.97 -20.32
N GLY A 69 2.17 1.86 -20.89
CA GLY A 69 1.98 0.61 -20.19
C GLY A 69 0.62 0.52 -19.52
N GLU A 70 0.40 -0.57 -18.80
CA GLU A 70 -0.90 -0.86 -18.19
C GLU A 70 -0.77 -1.49 -16.81
N VAL A 71 -1.79 -1.26 -15.98
CA VAL A 71 -1.92 -1.87 -14.64
C VAL A 71 -3.26 -2.57 -14.54
N ARG A 72 -3.24 -3.80 -14.03
CA ARG A 72 -4.42 -4.61 -13.75
C ARG A 72 -4.48 -4.96 -12.26
N VAL A 73 -5.64 -4.84 -11.65
CA VAL A 73 -5.93 -5.30 -10.28
C VAL A 73 -7.04 -6.35 -10.36
N GLY A 74 -6.67 -7.60 -10.11
CA GLY A 74 -7.52 -8.74 -10.44
C GLY A 74 -7.80 -8.77 -11.94
N GLU A 75 -9.07 -8.60 -12.34
CA GLU A 75 -9.49 -8.56 -13.75
C GLU A 75 -9.60 -7.15 -14.32
N ASP A 76 -9.56 -6.13 -13.48
CA ASP A 76 -9.81 -4.74 -13.86
C ASP A 76 -8.56 -4.03 -14.36
N MET A 77 -8.62 -3.49 -15.59
CA MET A 77 -7.58 -2.63 -16.17
C MET A 77 -7.78 -1.20 -15.67
N LEU A 78 -6.93 -0.71 -14.76
CA LEU A 78 -7.14 0.53 -14.03
C LEU A 78 -7.44 1.73 -14.95
N TRP A 79 -6.66 1.90 -16.00
CA TRP A 79 -6.71 3.09 -16.85
C TRP A 79 -7.72 3.01 -17.99
N ARG A 80 -8.51 1.91 -18.03
CA ARG A 80 -9.70 1.77 -18.89
C ARG A 80 -11.01 2.04 -18.15
N LEU A 81 -10.95 2.18 -16.82
CA LEU A 81 -12.10 2.50 -15.98
C LEU A 81 -12.44 3.98 -16.06
N SER A 82 -13.71 4.31 -15.86
CA SER A 82 -14.11 5.70 -15.58
C SER A 82 -13.57 6.14 -14.21
N ASP A 83 -13.48 7.44 -13.96
CA ASP A 83 -13.00 8.00 -12.70
C ASP A 83 -13.83 7.49 -11.49
N GLU A 84 -15.14 7.34 -11.67
CA GLU A 84 -16.04 6.79 -10.68
C GLU A 84 -15.70 5.31 -10.39
N ALA A 85 -15.60 4.48 -11.43
CA ALA A 85 -15.26 3.06 -11.31
C ALA A 85 -13.87 2.87 -10.68
N LEU A 86 -12.89 3.68 -11.07
CA LEU A 86 -11.55 3.68 -10.48
C LEU A 86 -11.57 4.08 -9.00
N THR A 87 -12.41 5.05 -8.62
CA THR A 87 -12.60 5.46 -7.23
C THR A 87 -13.21 4.33 -6.40
N HIS A 88 -14.23 3.64 -6.92
CA HIS A 88 -14.83 2.48 -6.28
C HIS A 88 -13.84 1.32 -6.15
N LEU A 89 -13.03 1.05 -7.18
CA LEU A 89 -12.00 0.02 -7.13
C LEU A 89 -10.97 0.32 -6.05
N ARG A 90 -10.44 1.56 -6.01
CA ARG A 90 -9.48 1.99 -4.97
C ARG A 90 -10.04 1.76 -3.58
N ASN A 91 -11.29 2.19 -3.33
CA ASN A 91 -11.90 2.07 -2.01
C ASN A 91 -12.11 0.62 -1.56
N ARG A 92 -12.43 -0.29 -2.49
CA ARG A 92 -12.81 -1.67 -2.17
C ARG A 92 -11.69 -2.68 -2.28
N ARG A 93 -10.72 -2.44 -3.18
CA ARG A 93 -9.72 -3.45 -3.54
C ARG A 93 -8.29 -3.07 -3.21
N LEU A 94 -8.02 -1.79 -2.89
CA LEU A 94 -6.69 -1.31 -2.58
C LEU A 94 -6.64 -0.76 -1.15
N GLY A 95 -5.57 -1.10 -0.42
CA GLY A 95 -5.24 -0.52 0.86
C GLY A 95 -3.95 0.29 0.73
N PHE A 96 -3.93 1.51 1.27
CA PHE A 96 -2.74 2.36 1.23
C PHE A 96 -2.21 2.62 2.64
N VAL A 97 -0.91 2.41 2.83
CA VAL A 97 -0.16 2.79 4.02
C VAL A 97 0.99 3.67 3.58
N PHE A 98 1.01 4.92 4.01
CA PHE A 98 2.06 5.89 3.67
C PHE A 98 2.97 6.17 4.87
N GLN A 99 4.15 6.69 4.61
CA GLN A 99 5.10 7.15 5.62
C GLN A 99 4.49 8.23 6.51
N PHE A 100 3.76 9.18 5.92
CA PHE A 100 2.89 10.11 6.66
C PHE A 100 1.49 9.51 6.71
N HIS A 101 0.93 9.39 7.89
CA HIS A 101 -0.31 8.63 8.16
C HIS A 101 -1.55 9.12 7.39
N HIS A 102 -1.56 10.41 6.97
CA HIS A 102 -2.69 11.08 6.30
C HIS A 102 -4.03 10.83 7.00
N LEU A 103 -4.02 10.86 8.35
CA LEU A 103 -5.26 10.77 9.12
C LEU A 103 -6.02 12.09 9.06
N LEU A 104 -7.32 11.99 9.01
CA LEU A 104 -8.23 13.12 9.07
C LEU A 104 -8.23 13.66 10.51
N ARG A 105 -7.70 14.85 10.72
CA ARG A 105 -7.40 15.43 12.05
C ARG A 105 -8.63 15.66 12.91
N GLU A 106 -9.77 15.94 12.28
CA GLU A 106 -11.04 16.20 12.94
C GLU A 106 -11.77 14.92 13.39
N PHE A 107 -11.38 13.78 12.84
CA PHE A 107 -11.98 12.48 13.11
C PHE A 107 -11.18 11.70 14.14
N THR A 108 -11.88 10.94 14.97
CA THR A 108 -11.28 9.99 15.92
C THR A 108 -10.59 8.83 15.20
N ALA A 109 -9.85 8.01 15.93
CA ALA A 109 -9.21 6.80 15.39
C ALA A 109 -10.25 5.86 14.75
N VAL A 110 -11.37 5.62 15.44
CA VAL A 110 -12.43 4.74 14.92
C VAL A 110 -13.06 5.33 13.67
N GLU A 111 -13.33 6.63 13.64
CA GLU A 111 -13.93 7.30 12.47
C GLU A 111 -12.98 7.30 11.26
N ASN A 112 -11.66 7.50 11.47
CA ASN A 112 -10.68 7.36 10.39
C ASN A 112 -10.71 5.95 9.77
N VAL A 113 -10.83 4.90 10.59
CA VAL A 113 -10.89 3.52 10.10
C VAL A 113 -12.25 3.19 9.46
N MET A 114 -13.34 3.80 9.92
CA MET A 114 -14.68 3.63 9.34
C MET A 114 -14.81 4.19 7.93
N MET A 115 -14.02 5.22 7.58
CA MET A 115 -14.22 6.01 6.36
C MET A 115 -14.35 5.15 5.08
N PRO A 116 -13.47 4.16 4.79
CA PRO A 116 -13.62 3.32 3.61
C PRO A 116 -14.94 2.53 3.59
N LEU A 117 -15.44 2.10 4.74
CA LEU A 117 -16.70 1.36 4.85
C LEU A 117 -17.91 2.27 4.58
N LEU A 118 -17.89 3.49 5.12
CA LEU A 118 -18.94 4.48 4.90
C LEU A 118 -19.02 4.87 3.41
N LEU A 119 -17.87 5.08 2.77
CA LEU A 119 -17.78 5.36 1.33
C LEU A 119 -18.27 4.17 0.48
N ALA A 120 -18.14 2.94 0.99
CA ALA A 120 -18.70 1.74 0.36
C ALA A 120 -20.20 1.55 0.60
N GLY A 121 -20.86 2.47 1.35
CA GLY A 121 -22.30 2.41 1.65
C GLY A 121 -22.66 1.56 2.87
N ILE A 122 -21.68 1.14 3.68
CA ILE A 122 -21.93 0.42 4.93
C ILE A 122 -22.47 1.42 5.96
N GLY A 123 -23.55 1.06 6.64
CA GLY A 123 -24.16 1.91 7.66
C GLY A 123 -23.23 2.18 8.85
N TRP A 124 -23.49 3.27 9.56
CA TRP A 124 -22.63 3.77 10.66
C TRP A 124 -22.36 2.72 11.74
N ALA A 125 -23.40 2.08 12.29
CA ALA A 125 -23.25 1.15 13.39
C ALA A 125 -22.38 -0.07 13.03
N PRO A 126 -22.64 -0.82 11.94
CA PRO A 126 -21.79 -1.94 11.54
C PRO A 126 -20.37 -1.50 11.11
N ALA A 127 -20.19 -0.30 10.53
CA ALA A 127 -18.88 0.24 10.21
C ALA A 127 -18.07 0.49 11.49
N ARG A 128 -18.70 1.09 12.51
CA ARG A 128 -18.05 1.38 13.81
C ARG A 128 -17.63 0.11 14.52
N GLU A 129 -18.50 -0.89 14.59
CA GLU A 129 -18.21 -2.17 15.24
C GLU A 129 -16.99 -2.85 14.60
N ARG A 130 -17.01 -3.04 13.28
CA ARG A 130 -15.87 -3.62 12.53
C ARG A 130 -14.57 -2.84 12.72
N SER A 131 -14.66 -1.51 12.78
CA SER A 131 -13.49 -0.65 12.97
C SER A 131 -12.91 -0.78 14.38
N ARG A 132 -13.77 -0.90 15.41
CA ARG A 132 -13.31 -1.14 16.78
C ARG A 132 -12.64 -2.50 16.93
N GLU A 133 -13.21 -3.54 16.35
CA GLU A 133 -12.58 -4.87 16.32
C GLU A 133 -11.19 -4.83 15.69
N LEU A 134 -11.06 -4.17 14.53
CA LEU A 134 -9.76 -4.09 13.84
C LEU A 134 -8.75 -3.22 14.60
N LEU A 135 -9.19 -2.10 15.20
CA LEU A 135 -8.34 -1.27 16.06
C LEU A 135 -7.86 -2.04 17.29
N ALA A 136 -8.71 -2.86 17.92
CA ALA A 136 -8.30 -3.71 19.03
C ALA A 136 -7.25 -4.74 18.61
N ARG A 137 -7.39 -5.34 17.42
CA ARG A 137 -6.40 -6.28 16.87
C ARG A 137 -5.02 -5.64 16.62
N VAL A 138 -4.98 -4.34 16.31
CA VAL A 138 -3.72 -3.61 16.17
C VAL A 138 -3.25 -2.96 17.49
N GLY A 139 -3.85 -3.34 18.62
CA GLY A 139 -3.46 -2.91 19.97
C GLY A 139 -3.87 -1.48 20.31
N LEU A 140 -5.03 -1.02 19.80
CA LEU A 140 -5.59 0.31 20.04
C LEU A 140 -6.96 0.28 20.71
N ASP A 141 -7.23 -0.75 21.52
CA ASP A 141 -8.51 -0.97 22.24
C ASP A 141 -8.90 0.20 23.16
N ARG A 142 -7.91 0.94 23.69
CA ARG A 142 -8.11 2.10 24.56
C ARG A 142 -8.04 3.45 23.84
N ARG A 143 -7.95 3.45 22.50
CA ARG A 143 -7.70 4.66 21.68
C ARG A 143 -8.79 5.00 20.67
N PHE A 144 -9.91 4.29 20.67
CA PHE A 144 -10.96 4.43 19.66
C PHE A 144 -11.42 5.87 19.45
N GLU A 145 -11.65 6.60 20.54
CA GLU A 145 -12.21 7.97 20.52
C GLU A 145 -11.12 9.06 20.54
N HIS A 146 -9.84 8.68 20.48
CA HIS A 146 -8.76 9.66 20.40
C HIS A 146 -8.64 10.23 18.99
N LYS A 147 -8.43 11.54 18.90
CA LYS A 147 -8.08 12.21 17.65
C LYS A 147 -6.58 12.05 17.36
N PRO A 148 -6.14 12.19 16.08
CA PRO A 148 -4.73 12.00 15.72
C PRO A 148 -3.74 12.79 16.58
N GLY A 149 -4.04 14.04 16.94
CA GLY A 149 -3.19 14.84 17.83
C GLY A 149 -3.03 14.32 19.28
N GLN A 150 -3.81 13.33 19.67
CA GLN A 150 -3.77 12.68 20.99
C GLN A 150 -3.08 11.30 20.94
N LEU A 151 -2.62 10.88 19.76
CA LEU A 151 -1.99 9.60 19.50
C LEU A 151 -0.48 9.80 19.25
N SER A 152 0.33 8.86 19.74
CA SER A 152 1.74 8.78 19.34
C SER A 152 1.89 8.47 17.84
N GLY A 153 3.07 8.73 17.26
CA GLY A 153 3.33 8.43 15.86
C GLY A 153 3.06 6.96 15.50
N GLY A 154 3.49 6.03 16.35
CA GLY A 154 3.22 4.61 16.17
C GLY A 154 1.74 4.24 16.31
N GLU A 155 0.99 4.89 17.23
CA GLU A 155 -0.46 4.71 17.32
C GLU A 155 -1.16 5.23 16.06
N GLN A 156 -0.77 6.42 15.56
CA GLN A 156 -1.30 6.97 14.31
C GLN A 156 -1.05 6.03 13.12
N GLN A 157 0.15 5.46 13.04
CA GLN A 157 0.49 4.53 11.96
C GLN A 157 -0.33 3.24 12.05
N ARG A 158 -0.58 2.71 13.25
CA ARG A 158 -1.48 1.56 13.42
C ARG A 158 -2.93 1.88 13.04
N VAL A 159 -3.41 3.11 13.28
CA VAL A 159 -4.72 3.57 12.75
C VAL A 159 -4.70 3.58 11.22
N ALA A 160 -3.62 4.08 10.58
CA ALA A 160 -3.50 4.10 9.12
C ALA A 160 -3.47 2.68 8.53
N VAL A 161 -2.76 1.73 9.18
CA VAL A 161 -2.78 0.31 8.80
C VAL A 161 -4.19 -0.29 8.93
N ALA A 162 -4.88 -0.04 10.05
CA ALA A 162 -6.26 -0.50 10.22
C ALA A 162 -7.18 0.07 9.15
N ARG A 163 -7.07 1.36 8.83
CA ARG A 163 -7.83 2.01 7.75
C ARG A 163 -7.57 1.37 6.40
N ALA A 164 -6.31 1.04 6.09
CA ALA A 164 -5.95 0.38 4.84
C ALA A 164 -6.56 -1.03 4.71
N LEU A 165 -6.71 -1.73 5.83
CA LEU A 165 -7.15 -3.14 5.87
C LEU A 165 -8.66 -3.32 6.05
N ILE A 166 -9.42 -2.28 6.48
CA ILE A 166 -10.82 -2.43 6.89
C ILE A 166 -11.74 -2.89 5.74
N ALA A 167 -11.48 -2.43 4.53
CA ALA A 167 -12.24 -2.80 3.34
C ALA A 167 -11.90 -4.20 2.81
N ARG A 168 -10.97 -4.94 3.45
CA ARG A 168 -10.44 -6.23 2.99
C ARG A 168 -9.88 -6.16 1.58
N PRO A 169 -8.87 -5.32 1.36
CA PRO A 169 -8.29 -5.13 0.04
C PRO A 169 -7.66 -6.41 -0.51
N VAL A 170 -7.60 -6.53 -1.83
CA VAL A 170 -6.85 -7.61 -2.49
C VAL A 170 -5.36 -7.30 -2.59
N VAL A 171 -5.01 -6.00 -2.55
CA VAL A 171 -3.63 -5.51 -2.58
C VAL A 171 -3.44 -4.42 -1.54
N VAL A 172 -2.36 -4.49 -0.78
CA VAL A 172 -1.88 -3.43 0.11
C VAL A 172 -0.63 -2.80 -0.48
N LEU A 173 -0.64 -1.49 -0.63
CA LEU A 173 0.46 -0.67 -1.13
C LEU A 173 1.03 0.13 0.05
N ALA A 174 2.26 -0.21 0.47
CA ALA A 174 2.91 0.38 1.63
C ALA A 174 4.17 1.15 1.22
N ASP A 175 4.18 2.46 1.44
CA ASP A 175 5.30 3.35 1.17
C ASP A 175 5.97 3.75 2.50
N GLU A 176 7.16 3.21 2.77
CA GLU A 176 7.95 3.46 3.99
C GLU A 176 7.10 3.43 5.28
N PRO A 177 6.34 2.36 5.55
CA PRO A 177 5.30 2.36 6.59
C PRO A 177 5.82 2.62 8.01
N SER A 178 7.11 2.48 8.26
CA SER A 178 7.77 2.74 9.54
C SER A 178 8.80 3.86 9.51
N GLY A 179 8.92 4.60 8.41
CA GLY A 179 10.01 5.56 8.19
C GLY A 179 10.11 6.69 9.24
N ASN A 180 9.05 6.94 10.00
CA ASN A 180 8.99 7.96 11.05
C ASN A 180 8.90 7.37 12.47
N LEU A 181 9.16 6.07 12.64
CA LEU A 181 9.04 5.37 13.92
C LEU A 181 10.42 4.97 14.45
N ASP A 182 10.51 4.83 15.77
CA ASP A 182 11.66 4.18 16.38
C ASP A 182 11.70 2.68 15.97
N PRO A 183 12.89 2.03 16.05
CA PRO A 183 13.06 0.66 15.55
C PRO A 183 12.08 -0.34 16.16
N GLU A 184 11.84 -0.29 17.48
CA GLU A 184 10.99 -1.25 18.19
C GLU A 184 9.52 -1.09 17.77
N THR A 185 9.02 0.14 17.70
CA THR A 185 7.66 0.45 17.23
C THR A 185 7.49 0.09 15.76
N GLY A 186 8.53 0.33 14.94
CA GLY A 186 8.55 -0.06 13.54
C GLY A 186 8.44 -1.56 13.35
N GLU A 187 9.21 -2.36 14.10
CA GLU A 187 9.17 -3.81 14.02
C GLU A 187 7.80 -4.38 14.40
N ARG A 188 7.19 -3.86 15.47
CA ARG A 188 5.81 -4.24 15.85
C ARG A 188 4.80 -3.94 14.75
N LEU A 189 4.93 -2.78 14.10
CA LEU A 189 4.07 -2.41 12.99
C LEU A 189 4.24 -3.36 11.79
N HIS A 190 5.49 -3.73 11.47
CA HIS A 190 5.79 -4.66 10.38
C HIS A 190 5.14 -6.03 10.62
N ASN A 191 5.21 -6.55 11.86
CA ASN A 191 4.55 -7.80 12.24
C ASN A 191 3.03 -7.71 11.98
N ILE A 192 2.39 -6.66 12.50
CA ILE A 192 0.95 -6.43 12.33
C ILE A 192 0.57 -6.37 10.85
N LEU A 193 1.33 -5.62 10.04
CA LEU A 193 1.04 -5.43 8.62
C LEU A 193 1.17 -6.74 7.83
N LEU A 194 2.30 -7.45 8.01
CA LEU A 194 2.58 -8.71 7.31
C LEU A 194 1.59 -9.82 7.70
N GLU A 195 1.33 -9.98 9.00
CA GLU A 195 0.36 -10.97 9.50
C GLU A 195 -1.04 -10.68 9.00
N ALA A 196 -1.50 -9.42 9.09
CA ALA A 196 -2.83 -9.05 8.63
C ALA A 196 -3.03 -9.23 7.10
N CYS A 197 -1.98 -9.03 6.29
CA CYS A 197 -2.02 -9.31 4.86
C CYS A 197 -2.08 -10.82 4.60
N ARG A 198 -1.24 -11.62 5.26
CA ARG A 198 -1.21 -13.08 5.10
C ARG A 198 -2.53 -13.75 5.52
N GLU A 199 -3.07 -13.38 6.68
CA GLU A 199 -4.35 -13.91 7.18
C GLU A 199 -5.52 -13.66 6.21
N ARG A 200 -5.45 -12.60 5.43
CA ARG A 200 -6.51 -12.18 4.51
C ARG A 200 -6.24 -12.57 3.06
N GLY A 201 -5.07 -13.16 2.79
CA GLY A 201 -4.64 -13.47 1.43
C GLY A 201 -4.43 -12.23 0.56
N ALA A 202 -4.22 -11.05 1.17
CA ALA A 202 -3.94 -9.83 0.44
C ALA A 202 -2.50 -9.84 -0.07
N ALA A 203 -2.29 -9.51 -1.36
CA ALA A 203 -0.96 -9.23 -1.88
C ALA A 203 -0.42 -7.92 -1.29
N MET A 204 0.89 -7.78 -1.18
CA MET A 204 1.50 -6.55 -0.66
C MET A 204 2.68 -6.10 -1.52
N VAL A 205 2.67 -4.83 -1.93
CA VAL A 205 3.85 -4.14 -2.44
C VAL A 205 4.35 -3.20 -1.36
N LEU A 206 5.56 -3.47 -0.88
CA LEU A 206 6.21 -2.71 0.17
C LEU A 206 7.40 -1.96 -0.40
N VAL A 207 7.35 -0.64 -0.40
CA VAL A 207 8.51 0.21 -0.69
C VAL A 207 9.21 0.52 0.63
N THR A 208 10.51 0.24 0.71
CA THR A 208 11.28 0.55 1.91
C THR A 208 12.78 0.63 1.63
N HIS A 209 13.48 1.44 2.43
CA HIS A 209 14.93 1.43 2.54
C HIS A 209 15.42 0.54 3.70
N ASN A 210 14.51 0.04 4.55
CA ASN A 210 14.82 -0.87 5.64
C ASN A 210 15.02 -2.29 5.08
N ARG A 211 16.28 -2.76 5.10
CA ARG A 211 16.67 -4.07 4.57
C ARG A 211 16.09 -5.24 5.37
N GLU A 212 15.97 -5.11 6.69
CA GLU A 212 15.38 -6.15 7.55
C GLU A 212 13.91 -6.36 7.22
N LEU A 213 13.18 -5.26 7.03
CA LEU A 213 11.79 -5.33 6.58
C LEU A 213 11.68 -5.92 5.18
N ALA A 214 12.55 -5.50 4.25
CA ALA A 214 12.55 -6.04 2.89
C ALA A 214 12.83 -7.55 2.86
N ALA A 215 13.73 -8.05 3.72
CA ALA A 215 14.06 -9.47 3.82
C ALA A 215 12.90 -10.37 4.30
N ARG A 216 11.84 -9.79 4.84
CA ARG A 216 10.63 -10.50 5.29
C ARG A 216 9.58 -10.68 4.20
N ALA A 217 9.77 -10.03 3.05
CA ALA A 217 8.94 -10.23 1.87
C ALA A 217 9.32 -11.53 1.14
N ASP A 218 8.38 -12.08 0.39
CA ASP A 218 8.60 -13.32 -0.39
C ASP A 218 9.58 -13.09 -1.55
N ARG A 219 9.61 -11.86 -2.10
CA ARG A 219 10.55 -11.42 -3.13
C ARG A 219 11.04 -10.01 -2.84
N VAL A 220 12.30 -9.76 -3.20
CA VAL A 220 12.89 -8.41 -3.15
C VAL A 220 13.29 -8.00 -4.55
N LEU A 221 12.86 -6.80 -4.95
CA LEU A 221 13.21 -6.16 -6.20
C LEU A 221 13.92 -4.84 -5.92
N ARG A 222 14.83 -4.43 -6.79
CA ARG A 222 15.48 -3.13 -6.74
C ARG A 222 14.99 -2.27 -7.89
N LEU A 223 14.54 -1.06 -7.58
CA LEU A 223 14.26 -0.05 -8.59
C LEU A 223 15.52 0.80 -8.81
N GLU A 224 16.12 0.67 -9.99
CA GLU A 224 17.35 1.33 -10.39
C GLU A 224 17.27 1.70 -11.88
N GLY A 225 17.67 2.92 -12.24
CA GLY A 225 17.61 3.40 -13.64
C GLY A 225 16.21 3.29 -14.26
N GLY A 226 15.16 3.45 -13.47
CA GLY A 226 13.76 3.31 -13.92
C GLY A 226 13.27 1.87 -14.12
N GLN A 227 14.08 0.85 -13.84
CA GLN A 227 13.76 -0.56 -14.06
C GLN A 227 13.70 -1.34 -12.76
N LEU A 228 12.84 -2.37 -12.70
CA LEU A 228 12.78 -3.33 -11.59
C LEU A 228 13.68 -4.52 -11.88
N LEU A 229 14.69 -4.70 -11.03
CA LEU A 229 15.64 -5.79 -11.12
C LEU A 229 15.49 -6.73 -9.92
N PRO A 230 15.65 -8.07 -10.09
CA PRO A 230 15.74 -8.99 -8.96
C PRO A 230 16.85 -8.56 -8.00
N ALA A 231 16.54 -8.61 -6.70
CA ALA A 231 17.52 -8.29 -5.67
C ALA A 231 17.45 -9.33 -4.55
N HIS A 232 18.56 -9.52 -3.86
CA HIS A 232 18.59 -10.27 -2.60
C HIS A 232 18.69 -9.25 -1.47
N ALA A 233 17.87 -9.40 -0.44
CA ALA A 233 18.14 -8.78 0.84
C ALA A 233 19.32 -9.55 1.45
N ALA A 234 20.55 -9.24 1.01
CA ALA A 234 21.72 -9.82 1.65
C ALA A 234 21.71 -9.41 3.12
N PRO A 235 21.83 -10.35 4.07
CA PRO A 235 22.11 -9.99 5.45
C PRO A 235 23.43 -9.22 5.49
N LEU A 236 23.50 -8.23 6.37
CA LEU A 236 24.75 -7.57 6.74
C LEU A 236 25.69 -8.56 7.41
#